data_5623925f93199b33dc8bf143f1d0e177
#
_entry.id   5623925f93199b33dc8bf143f1d0e177
#
_cell.length_a   1.000
_cell.length_b   1.000
_cell.length_c   1.000
_cell.angle_alpha   90.00
_cell.angle_beta   90.00
_cell.angle_gamma   90.00
#
_symmetry.space_group_name_H-M   'P 1'
#
loop_
_entity.id
_entity.type
_entity.pdbx_description
1 polymer ?
#
loop_
_entity_poly.entity_id
_entity_poly.type
_entity_poly.pdbx_seq_one_letter_code
_entity_poly.pdbx_strand_id
1 'polypeptide(L)'
;MERCDIYLSEESVKELVSRLSKIEGQIKGLQKMIQERRSCDEILIQISAVRSALSSVAVKLLEEHVQYCVKPSVEAGDIRALEEFLDAVKKLVKGGC
;
A
#
# COMPACT_ATOMS: atom_id res chain seq x y z
N MET A 1 -1.74 -2.77 24.56
CA MET A 1 -1.60 -1.59 23.71
C MET A 1 -2.74 -1.50 22.73
N GLU A 2 -3.27 -0.31 22.60
CA GLU A 2 -4.33 -0.09 21.64
C GLU A 2 -3.75 0.01 20.23
N ARG A 3 -4.50 -0.52 19.30
CA ARG A 3 -4.11 -0.46 17.90
C ARG A 3 -4.27 0.96 17.38
N CYS A 4 -3.37 1.37 16.51
CA CYS A 4 -3.45 2.67 15.88
C CYS A 4 -4.36 2.57 14.66
N ASP A 5 -5.65 2.72 14.89
CA ASP A 5 -6.65 2.61 13.82
C ASP A 5 -6.98 3.97 13.19
N ILE A 6 -6.58 5.06 13.84
CA ILE A 6 -6.92 6.40 13.37
C ILE A 6 -5.64 7.15 13.03
N TYR A 7 -4.98 6.74 11.97
CA TYR A 7 -3.75 7.40 11.52
C TYR A 7 -3.91 8.05 10.15
N LEU A 8 -5.07 7.90 9.54
CA LEU A 8 -5.33 8.49 8.23
C LEU A 8 -6.30 9.66 8.38
N SER A 9 -5.94 10.80 7.79
CA SER A 9 -6.85 11.93 7.69
C SER A 9 -7.89 11.63 6.61
N GLU A 10 -8.98 12.40 6.61
CA GLU A 10 -9.99 12.26 5.56
C GLU A 10 -9.40 12.52 4.18
N GLU A 11 -8.48 13.46 4.08
CA GLU A 11 -7.80 13.76 2.82
C GLU A 11 -6.98 12.57 2.35
N SER A 12 -6.23 11.94 3.26
CA SER A 12 -5.44 10.76 2.92
C SER A 12 -6.33 9.60 2.49
N VAL A 13 -7.45 9.40 3.18
CA VAL A 13 -8.41 8.37 2.80
C VAL A 13 -8.90 8.59 1.37
N LYS A 14 -9.31 9.81 1.06
CA LYS A 14 -9.80 10.14 -0.30
C LYS A 14 -8.73 9.92 -1.35
N GLU A 15 -7.52 10.36 -1.06
CA GLU A 15 -6.40 10.20 -1.99
C GLU A 15 -6.10 8.72 -2.26
N LEU A 16 -6.02 7.92 -1.20
CA LEU A 16 -5.71 6.51 -1.33
C LEU A 16 -6.82 5.73 -2.02
N VAL A 17 -8.08 6.03 -1.71
CA VAL A 17 -9.21 5.41 -2.39
C VAL A 17 -9.20 5.76 -3.87
N SER A 18 -8.88 7.01 -4.19
CA SER A 18 -8.78 7.45 -5.59
C SER A 18 -7.68 6.69 -6.34
N ARG A 19 -6.51 6.52 -5.71
CA ARG A 19 -5.41 5.75 -6.29
C ARG A 19 -5.81 4.30 -6.53
N LEU A 20 -6.48 3.70 -5.55
CA LEU A 20 -6.95 2.32 -5.67
C LEU A 20 -8.00 2.17 -6.76
N SER A 21 -8.86 3.17 -6.95
CA SER A 21 -9.84 3.15 -8.04
C SER A 21 -9.15 3.12 -9.40
N LYS A 22 -8.07 3.86 -9.55
CA LYS A 22 -7.28 3.82 -10.79
C LYS A 22 -6.65 2.45 -10.99
N ILE A 23 -6.17 1.84 -9.91
CA ILE A 23 -5.59 0.49 -9.95
C ILE A 23 -6.64 -0.53 -10.34
N GLU A 24 -7.87 -0.39 -9.84
CA GLU A 24 -8.98 -1.25 -10.26
C GLU A 24 -9.16 -1.20 -11.78
N GLY A 25 -9.13 0.01 -12.34
CA GLY A 25 -9.24 0.19 -13.79
C GLY A 25 -8.08 -0.48 -14.53
N GLN A 26 -6.87 -0.39 -13.98
CA GLN A 26 -5.70 -1.03 -14.57
C GLN A 26 -5.83 -2.55 -14.54
N ILE A 27 -6.40 -3.10 -13.45
CA ILE A 27 -6.63 -4.54 -13.34
C ILE A 27 -7.66 -5.00 -14.38
N LYS A 28 -8.73 -4.24 -14.57
CA LYS A 28 -9.71 -4.54 -15.60
C LYS A 28 -9.08 -4.51 -16.98
N GLY A 29 -8.18 -3.56 -17.20
CA GLY A 29 -7.41 -3.50 -18.45
C GLY A 29 -6.55 -4.73 -18.67
N LEU A 30 -5.92 -5.23 -17.59
CA LEU A 30 -5.13 -6.47 -17.66
C LEU A 30 -6.00 -7.67 -18.03
N GLN A 31 -7.18 -7.78 -17.43
CA GLN A 31 -8.10 -8.85 -17.75
C GLN A 31 -8.46 -8.83 -19.24
N LYS A 32 -8.72 -7.64 -19.77
CA LYS A 32 -9.03 -7.47 -21.19
C LYS A 32 -7.85 -7.87 -22.07
N MET A 33 -6.64 -7.45 -21.70
CA MET A 33 -5.44 -7.80 -22.45
C MET A 33 -5.23 -9.30 -22.53
N ILE A 34 -5.49 -10.00 -21.42
CA ILE A 34 -5.38 -11.45 -21.39
C ILE A 34 -6.45 -12.09 -22.25
N GLN A 35 -7.68 -11.59 -22.19
CA GLN A 35 -8.78 -12.09 -23.03
C GLN A 35 -8.49 -11.88 -24.50
N GLU A 36 -7.85 -10.77 -24.85
CA GLU A 36 -7.48 -10.44 -26.22
C GLU A 36 -6.19 -11.13 -26.66
N ARG A 37 -5.57 -11.88 -25.75
CA ARG A 37 -4.33 -12.61 -26.02
C ARG A 37 -3.18 -11.71 -26.48
N ARG A 38 -3.06 -10.55 -25.83
CA ARG A 38 -1.96 -9.63 -26.10
C ARG A 38 -0.64 -10.30 -25.75
N SER A 39 0.45 -9.77 -26.27
CA SER A 39 1.76 -10.38 -26.04
C SER A 39 2.13 -10.43 -24.55
N CYS A 40 2.90 -11.44 -24.18
CA CYS A 40 3.37 -11.59 -22.80
C CYS A 40 4.11 -10.35 -22.33
N ASP A 41 4.99 -9.81 -23.18
CA ASP A 41 5.76 -8.62 -22.82
C ASP A 41 4.87 -7.43 -22.48
N GLU A 42 3.83 -7.19 -23.26
CA GLU A 42 2.90 -6.10 -23.01
C GLU A 42 2.19 -6.28 -21.67
N ILE A 43 1.74 -7.50 -21.40
CA ILE A 43 1.02 -7.81 -20.17
C ILE A 43 1.93 -7.65 -18.95
N LEU A 44 3.17 -8.13 -19.05
CA LEU A 44 4.14 -8.02 -17.94
C LEU A 44 4.49 -6.57 -17.65
N ILE A 45 4.59 -5.72 -18.66
CA ILE A 45 4.84 -4.30 -18.45
C ILE A 45 3.68 -3.68 -17.66
N GLN A 46 2.46 -4.02 -18.00
CA GLN A 46 1.29 -3.51 -17.28
C GLN A 46 1.22 -4.03 -15.85
N ILE A 47 1.57 -5.30 -15.64
CA ILE A 47 1.63 -5.86 -14.28
C ILE A 47 2.66 -5.09 -13.45
N SER A 48 3.81 -4.79 -14.04
CA SER A 48 4.85 -4.02 -13.34
C SER A 48 4.33 -2.64 -12.94
N ALA A 49 3.56 -2.00 -13.81
CA ALA A 49 2.96 -0.69 -13.51
C ALA A 49 1.96 -0.79 -12.35
N VAL A 50 1.14 -1.83 -12.33
CA VAL A 50 0.18 -2.05 -11.23
C VAL A 50 0.91 -2.30 -9.92
N ARG A 51 1.97 -3.09 -9.95
CA ARG A 51 2.78 -3.35 -8.75
C ARG A 51 3.36 -2.04 -8.20
N SER A 52 3.91 -1.20 -9.06
CA SER A 52 4.46 0.10 -8.66
C SER A 52 3.38 0.99 -8.04
N ALA A 53 2.19 1.00 -8.63
CA ALA A 53 1.08 1.79 -8.13
C ALA A 53 0.64 1.31 -6.74
N LEU A 54 0.57 -0.02 -6.54
CA LEU A 54 0.24 -0.58 -5.23
C LEU A 54 1.33 -0.28 -4.20
N SER A 55 2.60 -0.37 -4.59
CA SER A 55 3.70 -0.01 -3.71
C SER A 55 3.60 1.43 -3.24
N SER A 56 3.21 2.33 -4.13
CA SER A 56 3.01 3.73 -3.79
C SER A 56 1.93 3.91 -2.72
N VAL A 57 0.84 3.16 -2.84
CA VAL A 57 -0.22 3.18 -1.81
C VAL A 57 0.32 2.66 -0.48
N ALA A 58 1.07 1.56 -0.51
CA ALA A 58 1.65 0.98 0.69
C ALA A 58 2.61 1.96 1.38
N VAL A 59 3.46 2.62 0.61
CA VAL A 59 4.41 3.60 1.16
C VAL A 59 3.66 4.76 1.84
N LYS A 60 2.61 5.25 1.20
CA LYS A 60 1.81 6.33 1.77
C LYS A 60 1.17 5.91 3.10
N LEU A 61 0.63 4.69 3.15
CA LEU A 61 0.07 4.14 4.38
C LEU A 61 1.12 4.06 5.48
N LEU A 62 2.31 3.56 5.14
CA LEU A 62 3.40 3.42 6.11
C LEU A 62 3.86 4.78 6.61
N GLU A 63 3.98 5.76 5.74
CA GLU A 63 4.38 7.11 6.13
C GLU A 63 3.39 7.74 7.10
N GLU A 64 2.09 7.61 6.82
CA GLU A 64 1.05 8.14 7.70
C GLU A 64 1.05 7.40 9.04
N HIS A 65 1.23 6.09 8.99
CA HIS A 65 1.29 5.26 10.21
C HIS A 65 2.46 5.67 11.09
N VAL A 66 3.63 5.89 10.50
CA VAL A 66 4.80 6.34 11.27
C VAL A 66 4.53 7.72 11.88
N GLN A 67 4.03 8.64 11.09
CA GLN A 67 3.84 10.02 11.52
C GLN A 67 2.80 10.15 12.64
N TYR A 68 1.68 9.46 12.50
CA TYR A 68 0.53 9.70 13.39
C TYR A 68 0.28 8.59 14.41
N CYS A 69 1.01 7.49 14.32
CA CYS A 69 0.86 6.39 15.27
C CYS A 69 2.18 5.99 15.91
N VAL A 70 3.14 5.55 15.12
CA VAL A 70 4.39 4.99 15.65
C VAL A 70 5.20 6.06 16.39
N LYS A 71 5.40 7.20 15.77
CA LYS A 71 6.20 8.28 16.35
C LYS A 71 5.61 8.78 17.69
N PRO A 72 4.32 9.12 17.76
CA PRO A 72 3.75 9.53 19.05
C PRO A 72 3.82 8.44 20.11
N SER A 73 3.64 7.18 19.76
CA SER A 73 3.72 6.08 20.71
C SER A 73 5.13 5.92 21.27
N VAL A 74 6.14 6.00 20.40
CA VAL A 74 7.53 5.90 20.84
C VAL A 74 7.90 7.08 21.72
N GLU A 75 7.46 8.27 21.38
CA GLU A 75 7.69 9.46 22.20
C GLU A 75 7.03 9.35 23.57
N ALA A 76 5.93 8.62 23.65
CA ALA A 76 5.25 8.35 24.91
C ALA A 76 5.83 7.16 25.68
N GLY A 77 6.86 6.52 25.13
CA GLY A 77 7.53 5.41 25.78
C GLY A 77 7.03 4.03 25.41
N ASP A 78 6.10 3.93 24.48
CA ASP A 78 5.57 2.63 24.03
C ASP A 78 6.30 2.17 22.75
N ILE A 79 7.25 1.29 22.95
CA ILE A 79 8.08 0.77 21.85
C ILE A 79 7.38 -0.33 21.05
N ARG A 80 6.26 -0.87 21.56
CA ARG A 80 5.54 -1.93 20.86
C ARG A 80 5.01 -1.47 19.49
N ALA A 81 4.62 -0.20 19.40
CA ALA A 81 4.17 0.35 18.12
C ALA A 81 5.25 0.25 17.05
N LEU A 82 6.51 0.47 17.43
CA LEU A 82 7.65 0.35 16.51
C LEU A 82 7.85 -1.10 16.09
N GLU A 83 7.74 -2.03 17.05
CA GLU A 83 7.90 -3.45 16.76
C GLU A 83 6.81 -3.95 15.81
N GLU A 84 5.56 -3.53 16.05
CA GLU A 84 4.44 -3.88 15.19
C GLU A 84 4.63 -3.31 13.77
N PHE A 85 5.14 -2.08 13.68
CA PHE A 85 5.43 -1.44 12.40
C PHE A 85 6.48 -2.23 11.62
N LEU A 86 7.57 -2.62 12.29
CA LEU A 86 8.64 -3.39 11.65
C LEU A 86 8.13 -4.74 11.17
N ASP A 87 7.25 -5.38 11.94
CA ASP A 87 6.63 -6.63 11.55
C ASP A 87 5.78 -6.46 10.29
N ALA A 88 5.01 -5.37 10.24
CA ALA A 88 4.18 -5.06 9.06
C ALA A 88 5.03 -4.85 7.82
N VAL A 89 6.17 -4.14 7.96
CA VAL A 89 7.10 -3.94 6.86
C VAL A 89 7.66 -5.26 6.35
N LYS A 90 8.03 -6.15 7.26
CA LYS A 90 8.53 -7.46 6.89
C LYS A 90 7.50 -8.26 6.11
N LYS A 91 6.24 -8.20 6.53
CA LYS A 91 5.15 -8.90 5.83
C LYS A 91 4.95 -8.34 4.43
N LEU A 92 5.03 -7.03 4.28
CA LEU A 92 4.89 -6.38 2.98
C LEU A 92 6.00 -6.81 2.03
N VAL A 93 7.24 -6.79 2.50
CA VAL A 93 8.40 -7.18 1.69
C VAL A 93 8.31 -8.65 1.29
N LYS A 94 7.94 -9.52 2.23
CA LYS A 94 7.79 -10.95 1.96
C LYS A 94 6.70 -11.22 0.94
N GLY A 95 5.56 -10.55 1.09
CA GLY A 95 4.45 -10.72 0.16
C GLY A 95 4.75 -10.19 -1.23
N GLY A 96 5.75 -9.30 -1.34
CA GLY A 96 6.14 -8.71 -2.62
C GLY A 96 7.03 -9.61 -3.46
N CYS A 97 7.47 -10.72 -2.92
CA CYS A 97 8.32 -11.67 -3.64
C CYS A 97 7.51 -12.69 -4.47
#